data_efcecbb4eb45cb3a60db6b7edcc79dfb
#
_entry.id   efcecbb4eb45cb3a60db6b7edcc79dfb
#
_cell.length_a   1.000
_cell.length_b   1.000
_cell.length_c   1.000
_cell.angle_alpha   90.00
_cell.angle_beta   90.00
_cell.angle_gamma   90.00
#
_symmetry.space_group_name_H-M   'P 1'
#
loop_
_entity.id
_entity.type
_entity.pdbx_description
1 polymer ?
#
loop_
_entity_poly.entity_id
_entity_poly.type
_entity_poly.pdbx_seq_one_letter_code
_entity_poly.pdbx_strand_id
1 'polypeptide(L)'
;HRMVAQVNDERVGASLLGIPTSESHSLIAGLSGAAIAIQGGIGGINMGEWVKVLYGLVASLLFGFAVGWLVCKAVTLICAGMDRRRTNGFFTYAQIVGAAAMSFMHGAQDGQKFIGVLFLGMAFCNGQPSVTGVMIPIWLMILCSTIMGVGTSVGGERIIKSVGQDMVKLEKYQGFSADLSSAL
;
A
#
# COMPACT_ATOMS: atom_id res chain seq x y z
N HIS A 1 -8.45 -6.22 21.95
CA HIS A 1 -7.57 -7.34 21.52
C HIS A 1 -8.26 -8.28 20.53
N ARG A 2 -9.49 -8.75 20.81
CA ARG A 2 -10.20 -9.72 19.94
C ARG A 2 -10.51 -9.13 18.55
N MET A 3 -10.94 -7.87 18.46
CA MET A 3 -11.32 -7.25 17.19
C MET A 3 -10.12 -7.06 16.25
N VAL A 4 -8.94 -6.69 16.76
CA VAL A 4 -7.72 -6.56 15.96
C VAL A 4 -7.22 -7.92 15.47
N ALA A 5 -7.34 -8.96 16.31
CA ALA A 5 -7.00 -10.33 15.92
C ALA A 5 -7.93 -10.83 14.80
N GLN A 6 -9.23 -10.60 14.92
CA GLN A 6 -10.23 -11.01 13.94
C GLN A 6 -10.00 -10.35 12.57
N VAL A 7 -9.71 -9.04 12.53
CA VAL A 7 -9.36 -8.33 11.28
C VAL A 7 -8.10 -8.91 10.64
N ASN A 8 -7.10 -9.30 11.43
CA ASN A 8 -5.91 -9.95 10.92
C ASN A 8 -6.20 -11.35 10.35
N ASP A 9 -7.02 -12.15 11.01
CA ASP A 9 -7.40 -13.50 10.55
C ASP A 9 -8.17 -13.43 9.21
N GLU A 10 -9.08 -12.48 9.07
CA GLU A 10 -9.83 -12.26 7.82
C GLU A 10 -8.89 -11.81 6.68
N ARG A 11 -7.89 -10.98 6.98
CA ARG A 11 -6.88 -10.57 5.98
C ARG A 11 -6.00 -11.73 5.53
N VAL A 12 -5.53 -12.54 6.46
CA VAL A 12 -4.76 -13.75 6.13
C VAL A 12 -5.60 -14.69 5.28
N GLY A 13 -6.88 -14.88 5.62
CA GLY A 13 -7.82 -15.66 4.83
C GLY A 13 -8.00 -15.11 3.41
N ALA A 14 -8.21 -13.81 3.26
CA ALA A 14 -8.35 -13.15 1.97
C ALA A 14 -7.07 -13.26 1.13
N SER A 15 -5.89 -13.08 1.74
CA SER A 15 -4.60 -13.24 1.06
C SER A 15 -4.38 -14.67 0.58
N LEU A 16 -4.76 -15.67 1.37
CA LEU A 16 -4.69 -17.07 0.98
C LEU A 16 -5.62 -17.41 -0.20
N LEU A 17 -6.72 -16.70 -0.35
CA LEU A 17 -7.65 -16.80 -1.47
C LEU A 17 -7.23 -15.95 -2.69
N GLY A 18 -6.13 -15.17 -2.58
CA GLY A 18 -5.66 -14.29 -3.65
C GLY A 18 -6.49 -13.01 -3.80
N ILE A 19 -7.27 -12.63 -2.78
CA ILE A 19 -8.08 -11.41 -2.78
C ILE A 19 -7.22 -10.25 -2.27
N PRO A 20 -6.98 -9.19 -3.08
CA PRO A 20 -6.20 -8.05 -2.65
C PRO A 20 -6.95 -7.26 -1.56
N THR A 21 -6.30 -7.05 -0.43
CA THR A 21 -6.82 -6.27 0.69
C THR A 21 -5.92 -5.08 0.98
N SER A 22 -6.51 -3.95 1.37
CA SER A 22 -5.77 -2.75 1.76
C SER A 22 -5.31 -2.84 3.20
N GLU A 23 -3.99 -2.90 3.41
CA GLU A 23 -3.39 -2.90 4.75
C GLU A 23 -3.65 -1.61 5.51
N SER A 24 -3.56 -0.48 4.82
CA SER A 24 -3.81 0.84 5.42
C SER A 24 -5.24 1.00 5.92
N HIS A 25 -6.23 0.60 5.13
CA HIS A 25 -7.63 0.68 5.54
C HIS A 25 -7.92 -0.25 6.73
N SER A 26 -7.37 -1.46 6.72
CA SER A 26 -7.52 -2.41 7.84
C SER A 26 -6.88 -1.88 9.12
N LEU A 27 -5.72 -1.22 9.01
CA LEU A 27 -5.03 -0.61 10.15
C LEU A 27 -5.84 0.55 10.74
N ILE A 28 -6.34 1.47 9.91
CA ILE A 28 -7.16 2.60 10.35
C ILE A 28 -8.45 2.10 11.00
N ALA A 29 -9.11 1.12 10.40
CA ALA A 29 -10.31 0.53 10.96
C ALA A 29 -10.04 -0.15 12.31
N GLY A 30 -8.94 -0.91 12.43
CA GLY A 30 -8.53 -1.56 13.66
C GLY A 30 -8.21 -0.57 14.78
N LEU A 31 -7.47 0.49 14.50
CA LEU A 31 -7.16 1.55 15.46
C LEU A 31 -8.42 2.30 15.90
N SER A 32 -9.32 2.59 14.96
CA SER A 32 -10.62 3.24 15.28
C SER A 32 -11.50 2.35 16.13
N GLY A 33 -11.59 1.06 15.83
CA GLY A 33 -12.32 0.09 16.64
C GLY A 33 -11.74 -0.04 18.05
N ALA A 34 -10.42 -0.03 18.19
CA ALA A 34 -9.75 -0.04 19.48
C ALA A 34 -10.06 1.23 20.31
N ALA A 35 -10.03 2.41 19.66
CA ALA A 35 -10.36 3.68 20.32
C ALA A 35 -11.82 3.71 20.81
N ILE A 36 -12.76 3.24 20.01
CA ILE A 36 -14.18 3.10 20.40
C ILE A 36 -14.32 2.17 21.60
N ALA A 37 -13.63 1.03 21.59
CA ALA A 37 -13.71 0.05 22.67
C ALA A 37 -13.13 0.56 23.99
N ILE A 38 -12.04 1.35 23.94
CA ILE A 38 -11.40 1.93 25.13
C ILE A 38 -12.25 3.05 25.73
N GLN A 39 -12.85 3.89 24.90
CA GLN A 39 -13.64 5.02 25.38
C GLN A 39 -15.13 4.74 25.57
N GLY A 40 -15.57 3.53 25.18
CA GLY A 40 -16.98 3.14 25.31
C GLY A 40 -17.92 3.88 24.35
N GLY A 41 -17.40 4.53 23.30
CA GLY A 41 -18.21 5.27 22.34
C GLY A 41 -17.41 5.97 21.25
N ILE A 42 -18.10 6.62 20.32
CA ILE A 42 -17.55 7.30 19.14
C ILE A 42 -16.67 8.52 19.52
N GLY A 43 -16.78 9.00 20.77
CA GLY A 43 -15.98 10.14 21.26
C GLY A 43 -14.45 9.96 21.22
N GLY A 44 -13.97 8.70 21.09
CA GLY A 44 -12.56 8.38 20.90
C GLY A 44 -12.03 8.62 19.49
N ILE A 45 -12.89 8.94 18.54
CA ILE A 45 -12.52 9.14 17.16
C ILE A 45 -12.42 10.64 16.86
N ASN A 46 -11.28 11.07 16.32
CA ASN A 46 -11.16 12.40 15.76
C ASN A 46 -11.83 12.45 14.38
N MET A 47 -13.07 12.94 14.35
CA MET A 47 -13.83 13.05 13.10
C MET A 47 -13.16 13.94 12.06
N GLY A 48 -12.38 14.96 12.48
CA GLY A 48 -11.62 15.81 11.57
C GLY A 48 -10.57 15.03 10.78
N GLU A 49 -9.88 14.09 11.41
CA GLU A 49 -8.90 13.22 10.74
C GLU A 49 -9.61 12.18 9.83
N TRP A 50 -10.75 11.65 10.25
CA TRP A 50 -11.54 10.75 9.39
C TRP A 50 -12.04 11.42 8.13
N VAL A 51 -12.48 12.67 8.20
CA VAL A 51 -12.88 13.46 7.03
C VAL A 51 -11.70 13.61 6.07
N LYS A 52 -10.48 13.87 6.55
CA LYS A 52 -9.27 13.90 5.71
C LYS A 52 -8.99 12.58 5.03
N VAL A 53 -9.17 11.46 5.73
CA VAL A 53 -9.01 10.11 5.16
C VAL A 53 -10.01 9.88 4.03
N LEU A 54 -11.27 10.27 4.20
CA LEU A 54 -12.31 10.14 3.17
C LEU A 54 -12.00 11.00 1.95
N TYR A 55 -11.62 12.27 2.15
CA TYR A 55 -11.18 13.12 1.05
C TYR A 55 -9.96 12.57 0.33
N GLY A 56 -8.98 12.08 1.08
CA GLY A 56 -7.79 11.43 0.52
C GLY A 56 -8.15 10.22 -0.33
N LEU A 57 -9.09 9.41 0.13
CA LEU A 57 -9.56 8.22 -0.61
C LEU A 57 -10.21 8.60 -1.94
N VAL A 58 -11.14 9.55 -1.93
CA VAL A 58 -11.81 10.02 -3.16
C VAL A 58 -10.82 10.70 -4.10
N ALA A 59 -9.96 11.57 -3.56
CA ALA A 59 -8.95 12.27 -4.35
C ALA A 59 -7.96 11.28 -4.99
N SER A 60 -7.45 10.30 -4.23
CA SER A 60 -6.52 9.29 -4.76
C SER A 60 -7.14 8.45 -5.87
N LEU A 61 -8.42 8.11 -5.76
CA LEU A 61 -9.14 7.38 -6.81
C LEU A 61 -9.26 8.20 -8.10
N LEU A 62 -9.65 9.47 -7.98
CA LEU A 62 -9.83 10.36 -9.14
C LEU A 62 -8.48 10.70 -9.80
N PHE A 63 -7.48 11.08 -9.00
CA PHE A 63 -6.16 11.42 -9.51
C PHE A 63 -5.45 10.18 -10.07
N GLY A 64 -5.51 9.04 -9.40
CA GLY A 64 -4.92 7.79 -9.87
C GLY A 64 -5.51 7.36 -11.22
N PHE A 65 -6.83 7.45 -11.37
CA PHE A 65 -7.48 7.17 -12.66
C PHE A 65 -7.07 8.16 -13.74
N ALA A 66 -7.07 9.46 -13.45
CA ALA A 66 -6.72 10.50 -14.42
C ALA A 66 -5.25 10.39 -14.87
N VAL A 67 -4.32 10.25 -13.93
CA VAL A 67 -2.89 10.10 -14.22
C VAL A 67 -2.64 8.80 -14.96
N GLY A 68 -3.22 7.67 -14.53
CA GLY A 68 -3.10 6.39 -15.20
C GLY A 68 -3.58 6.43 -16.65
N TRP A 69 -4.73 7.05 -16.89
CA TRP A 69 -5.26 7.24 -18.25
C TRP A 69 -4.36 8.13 -19.11
N LEU A 70 -3.89 9.27 -18.57
CA LEU A 70 -2.98 10.19 -19.26
C LEU A 70 -1.66 9.51 -19.63
N VAL A 71 -1.03 8.83 -18.68
CA VAL A 71 0.25 8.13 -18.91
C VAL A 71 0.08 7.02 -19.94
N CYS A 72 -0.97 6.21 -19.81
CA CYS A 72 -1.24 5.14 -20.77
C CYS A 72 -1.48 5.70 -22.18
N LYS A 73 -2.24 6.78 -22.30
CA LYS A 73 -2.48 7.45 -23.58
C LYS A 73 -1.21 8.07 -24.16
N ALA A 74 -0.38 8.71 -23.33
CA ALA A 74 0.89 9.27 -23.74
C ALA A 74 1.85 8.19 -24.27
N VAL A 75 2.01 7.08 -23.53
CA VAL A 75 2.83 5.95 -23.95
C VAL A 75 2.33 5.35 -25.27
N THR A 76 1.00 5.18 -25.39
CA THR A 76 0.38 4.66 -26.62
C THR A 76 0.65 5.58 -27.82
N LEU A 77 0.53 6.89 -27.66
CA LEU A 77 0.78 7.87 -28.72
C LEU A 77 2.27 7.92 -29.14
N ILE A 78 3.18 7.92 -28.16
CA ILE A 78 4.63 7.92 -28.42
C ILE A 78 5.04 6.64 -29.16
N CYS A 79 4.46 5.51 -28.82
CA CYS A 79 4.82 4.21 -29.36
C CYS A 79 4.00 3.82 -30.61
N ALA A 80 3.02 4.61 -31.03
CA ALA A 80 2.13 4.29 -32.14
C ALA A 80 2.85 4.04 -33.49
N GLY A 81 4.01 4.71 -33.70
CA GLY A 81 4.82 4.55 -34.90
C GLY A 81 6.01 3.60 -34.78
N MET A 82 6.17 2.92 -33.63
CA MET A 82 7.34 2.07 -33.36
C MET A 82 7.07 0.60 -33.68
N ASP A 83 8.10 -0.09 -34.21
CA ASP A 83 8.01 -1.52 -34.51
C ASP A 83 7.81 -2.33 -33.20
N ARG A 84 6.72 -3.10 -33.14
CA ARG A 84 6.31 -3.92 -31.98
C ARG A 84 7.40 -4.88 -31.49
N ARG A 85 8.26 -5.36 -32.36
CA ARG A 85 9.36 -6.27 -31.99
C ARG A 85 10.44 -5.57 -31.16
N ARG A 86 10.79 -4.33 -31.50
CA ARG A 86 11.79 -3.51 -30.78
C ARG A 86 11.24 -2.95 -29.47
N THR A 87 10.00 -2.50 -29.50
CA THR A 87 9.32 -1.93 -28.33
C THR A 87 9.06 -2.99 -27.24
N ASN A 88 8.79 -4.22 -27.60
CA ASN A 88 8.50 -5.31 -26.64
C ASN A 88 9.69 -5.63 -25.73
N GLY A 89 10.92 -5.58 -26.26
CA GLY A 89 12.17 -5.73 -25.48
C GLY A 89 12.35 -4.59 -24.50
N PHE A 90 12.22 -3.35 -24.97
CA PHE A 90 12.33 -2.15 -24.15
C PHE A 90 11.32 -2.16 -22.99
N PHE A 91 10.04 -2.41 -23.27
CA PHE A 91 9.01 -2.43 -22.23
C PHE A 91 9.20 -3.56 -21.21
N THR A 92 9.80 -4.68 -21.60
CA THR A 92 10.13 -5.74 -20.62
C THR A 92 11.13 -5.24 -19.57
N TYR A 93 12.21 -4.60 -20.00
CA TYR A 93 13.20 -4.04 -19.05
C TYR A 93 12.66 -2.84 -18.29
N ALA A 94 11.95 -1.95 -18.96
CA ALA A 94 11.34 -0.77 -18.35
C ALA A 94 10.32 -1.16 -17.28
N GLN A 95 9.54 -2.22 -17.51
CA GLN A 95 8.59 -2.77 -16.53
C GLN A 95 9.29 -3.36 -15.30
N ILE A 96 10.42 -4.06 -15.48
CA ILE A 96 11.22 -4.57 -14.36
C ILE A 96 11.73 -3.42 -13.49
N VAL A 97 12.26 -2.36 -14.11
CA VAL A 97 12.74 -1.18 -13.38
C VAL A 97 11.59 -0.43 -12.71
N GLY A 98 10.46 -0.26 -13.41
CA GLY A 98 9.25 0.35 -12.88
C GLY A 98 8.71 -0.40 -11.67
N ALA A 99 8.59 -1.73 -11.78
CA ALA A 99 8.14 -2.58 -10.69
C ALA A 99 9.09 -2.52 -9.48
N ALA A 100 10.41 -2.46 -9.70
CA ALA A 100 11.38 -2.30 -8.62
C ALA A 100 11.24 -0.95 -7.92
N ALA A 101 11.08 0.14 -8.68
CA ALA A 101 10.87 1.49 -8.13
C ALA A 101 9.54 1.56 -7.34
N MET A 102 8.48 1.01 -7.89
CA MET A 102 7.18 0.93 -7.24
C MET A 102 7.23 0.12 -5.93
N SER A 103 7.89 -1.03 -5.95
CA SER A 103 8.08 -1.86 -4.76
C SER A 103 8.86 -1.13 -3.67
N PHE A 104 9.88 -0.36 -4.05
CA PHE A 104 10.65 0.46 -3.13
C PHE A 104 9.78 1.55 -2.49
N MET A 105 9.02 2.30 -3.29
CA MET A 105 8.13 3.37 -2.81
C MET A 105 7.02 2.81 -1.91
N HIS A 106 6.42 1.70 -2.32
CA HIS A 106 5.39 1.02 -1.53
C HIS A 106 5.92 0.52 -0.18
N GLY A 107 7.08 -0.12 -0.20
CA GLY A 107 7.76 -0.57 1.03
C GLY A 107 8.13 0.59 1.97
N ALA A 108 8.56 1.72 1.42
CA ALA A 108 8.86 2.91 2.21
C ALA A 108 7.60 3.50 2.88
N GLN A 109 6.48 3.58 2.15
CA GLN A 109 5.21 4.08 2.69
C GLN A 109 4.64 3.16 3.78
N ASP A 110 4.62 1.87 3.53
CA ASP A 110 4.05 0.91 4.48
C ASP A 110 4.97 0.72 5.70
N GLY A 111 6.28 0.73 5.51
CA GLY A 111 7.25 0.72 6.60
C GLY A 111 7.04 1.86 7.59
N GLN A 112 6.77 3.07 7.12
CA GLN A 112 6.47 4.21 7.99
C GLN A 112 5.20 4.01 8.83
N LYS A 113 4.17 3.40 8.29
CA LYS A 113 2.91 3.12 9.01
C LYS A 113 3.12 2.13 10.14
N PHE A 114 3.84 1.04 9.89
CA PHE A 114 4.15 0.03 10.91
C PHE A 114 5.04 0.58 12.02
N ILE A 115 6.05 1.35 11.66
CA ILE A 115 6.90 2.05 12.63
C ILE A 115 6.06 2.98 13.49
N GLY A 116 5.14 3.74 12.90
CA GLY A 116 4.24 4.63 13.63
C GLY A 116 3.37 3.90 14.66
N VAL A 117 2.80 2.75 14.27
CA VAL A 117 1.97 1.93 15.20
C VAL A 117 2.80 1.32 16.32
N LEU A 118 3.99 0.82 16.00
CA LEU A 118 4.89 0.26 17.01
C LEU A 118 5.30 1.35 18.02
N PHE A 119 5.61 2.54 17.52
CA PHE A 119 5.96 3.69 18.36
C PHE A 119 4.80 4.12 19.27
N LEU A 120 3.60 4.15 18.73
CA LEU A 120 2.38 4.41 19.50
C LEU A 120 2.23 3.38 20.63
N GLY A 121 2.42 2.10 20.33
CA GLY A 121 2.39 1.03 21.33
C GLY A 121 3.44 1.21 22.44
N MET A 122 4.67 1.56 22.06
CA MET A 122 5.75 1.83 23.01
C MET A 122 5.45 3.06 23.90
N ALA A 123 4.89 4.12 23.33
CA ALA A 123 4.51 5.31 24.07
C ALA A 123 3.44 5.01 25.14
N PHE A 124 2.44 4.21 24.79
CA PHE A 124 1.43 3.75 25.75
C PHE A 124 2.02 2.88 26.86
N CYS A 125 2.93 1.96 26.53
CA CYS A 125 3.61 1.13 27.54
C CYS A 125 4.44 1.96 28.51
N ASN A 126 5.03 3.07 28.06
CA ASN A 126 5.85 3.97 28.87
C ASN A 126 5.03 5.07 29.58
N GLY A 127 3.70 5.04 29.48
CA GLY A 127 2.81 6.03 30.10
C GLY A 127 2.92 7.45 29.50
N GLN A 128 3.50 7.57 28.31
CA GLN A 128 3.62 8.86 27.62
C GLN A 128 2.45 9.04 26.63
N PRO A 129 1.62 10.07 26.80
CA PRO A 129 0.43 10.26 25.95
C PRO A 129 0.71 10.86 24.57
N SER A 130 1.96 11.23 24.26
CA SER A 130 2.31 11.88 22.99
C SER A 130 3.61 11.33 22.40
N VAL A 131 3.57 11.06 21.11
CA VAL A 131 4.68 10.54 20.29
C VAL A 131 5.49 11.68 19.65
N THR A 132 5.18 12.94 19.97
CA THR A 132 5.82 14.11 19.39
C THR A 132 7.26 14.28 19.90
N GLY A 133 8.21 14.31 18.96
CA GLY A 133 9.61 14.59 19.26
C GLY A 133 10.50 13.37 19.57
N VAL A 134 9.99 12.17 19.47
CA VAL A 134 10.80 10.95 19.69
C VAL A 134 11.50 10.55 18.41
N MET A 135 12.83 10.46 18.44
CA MET A 135 13.62 9.97 17.31
C MET A 135 13.48 8.44 17.19
N ILE A 136 13.10 7.99 16.02
CA ILE A 136 12.98 6.56 15.72
C ILE A 136 14.39 5.99 15.56
N PRO A 137 14.79 4.99 16.35
CA PRO A 137 16.12 4.40 16.22
C PRO A 137 16.26 3.62 14.91
N ILE A 138 17.40 3.78 14.25
CA ILE A 138 17.68 3.20 12.91
C ILE A 138 17.53 1.67 12.93
N TRP A 139 17.94 1.00 14.00
CA TRP A 139 17.80 -0.46 14.11
C TRP A 139 16.34 -0.91 14.03
N LEU A 140 15.41 -0.11 14.57
CA LEU A 140 13.98 -0.42 14.54
C LEU A 140 13.43 -0.28 13.12
N MET A 141 13.88 0.75 12.37
CA MET A 141 13.53 0.92 10.96
C MET A 141 13.99 -0.28 10.13
N ILE A 142 15.24 -0.72 10.34
CA ILE A 142 15.81 -1.87 9.63
C ILE A 142 15.04 -3.15 9.98
N LEU A 143 14.73 -3.37 11.25
CA LEU A 143 13.98 -4.53 11.72
C LEU A 143 12.58 -4.59 11.09
N CYS A 144 11.81 -3.49 11.17
CA CYS A 144 10.47 -3.41 10.59
C CYS A 144 10.49 -3.62 9.08
N SER A 145 11.42 -2.97 8.37
CA SER A 145 11.55 -3.09 6.92
C SER A 145 11.92 -4.52 6.48
N THR A 146 12.78 -5.18 7.24
CA THR A 146 13.20 -6.56 6.97
C THR A 146 12.04 -7.54 7.18
N ILE A 147 11.35 -7.45 8.31
CA ILE A 147 10.19 -8.31 8.63
C ILE A 147 9.09 -8.11 7.58
N MET A 148 8.84 -6.87 7.20
CA MET A 148 7.84 -6.55 6.19
C MET A 148 8.22 -7.09 4.81
N GLY A 149 9.47 -6.91 4.39
CA GLY A 149 9.96 -7.44 3.11
C GLY A 149 9.85 -8.97 3.04
N VAL A 150 10.22 -9.66 4.10
CA VAL A 150 10.08 -11.13 4.20
C VAL A 150 8.61 -11.53 4.18
N GLY A 151 7.75 -10.86 4.96
CA GLY A 151 6.31 -11.15 4.99
C GLY A 151 5.65 -10.97 3.62
N THR A 152 5.97 -9.88 2.92
CA THR A 152 5.46 -9.61 1.57
C THR A 152 5.96 -10.64 0.55
N SER A 153 7.20 -11.07 0.66
CA SER A 153 7.77 -12.10 -0.23
C SER A 153 7.04 -13.43 -0.12
N VAL A 154 6.63 -13.82 1.08
CA VAL A 154 5.92 -15.09 1.32
C VAL A 154 4.44 -15.02 0.88
N GLY A 155 3.78 -13.87 1.10
CA GLY A 155 2.34 -13.71 0.85
C GLY A 155 1.96 -13.16 -0.54
N GLY A 156 2.89 -12.48 -1.22
CA GLY A 156 2.60 -11.69 -2.41
C GLY A 156 2.35 -12.50 -3.68
N GLU A 157 2.94 -13.69 -3.82
CA GLU A 157 2.91 -14.45 -5.08
C GLU A 157 1.50 -14.77 -5.57
N ARG A 158 0.60 -15.16 -4.67
CA ARG A 158 -0.79 -15.49 -5.02
C ARG A 158 -1.58 -14.26 -5.46
N ILE A 159 -1.37 -13.14 -4.79
CA ILE A 159 -2.02 -11.86 -5.13
C ILE A 159 -1.52 -11.36 -6.48
N ILE A 160 -0.19 -11.43 -6.73
CA ILE A 160 0.41 -11.05 -8.01
C ILE A 160 -0.17 -11.88 -9.15
N LYS A 161 -0.31 -13.19 -8.96
CA LYS A 161 -0.91 -14.07 -9.96
C LYS A 161 -2.38 -13.73 -10.20
N SER A 162 -3.17 -13.59 -9.15
CA SER A 162 -4.60 -13.27 -9.24
C SER A 162 -4.85 -11.93 -9.96
N VAL A 163 -4.15 -10.87 -9.55
CA VAL A 163 -4.34 -9.52 -10.10
C VAL A 163 -3.68 -9.37 -11.47
N GLY A 164 -2.47 -9.92 -11.64
CA GLY A 164 -1.68 -9.70 -12.85
C GLY A 164 -1.96 -10.65 -13.99
N GLN A 165 -2.56 -11.80 -13.73
CA GLN A 165 -2.80 -12.84 -14.75
C GLN A 165 -4.28 -13.22 -14.92
N ASP A 166 -5.02 -13.32 -13.80
CA ASP A 166 -6.37 -13.86 -13.82
C ASP A 166 -7.45 -12.79 -14.00
N MET A 167 -7.25 -11.57 -13.46
CA MET A 167 -8.23 -10.49 -13.55
C MET A 167 -8.20 -9.75 -14.88
N VAL A 168 -7.02 -9.35 -15.36
CA VAL A 168 -6.87 -8.57 -16.60
C VAL A 168 -5.60 -8.98 -17.32
N LYS A 169 -5.72 -9.34 -18.59
CA LYS A 169 -4.56 -9.57 -19.47
C LYS A 169 -4.02 -8.22 -19.96
N LEU A 170 -3.02 -7.70 -19.27
CA LEU A 170 -2.37 -6.45 -19.63
C LEU A 170 -1.26 -6.70 -20.69
N GLU A 171 -1.22 -5.83 -21.70
CA GLU A 171 -0.05 -5.76 -22.58
C GLU A 171 1.12 -5.09 -21.83
N LYS A 172 2.37 -5.39 -22.24
CA LYS A 172 3.59 -4.91 -21.54
C LYS A 172 3.65 -3.38 -21.39
N TYR A 173 3.23 -2.63 -22.40
CA TYR A 173 3.20 -1.17 -22.32
C TYR A 173 2.14 -0.65 -21.34
N GLN A 174 1.04 -1.38 -21.17
CA GLN A 174 0.00 -1.03 -20.20
C GLN A 174 0.49 -1.28 -18.77
N GLY A 175 1.17 -2.42 -18.53
CA GLY A 175 1.82 -2.69 -17.26
C GLY A 175 2.85 -1.62 -16.89
N PHE A 176 3.74 -1.26 -17.82
CA PHE A 176 4.70 -0.17 -17.62
C PHE A 176 4.02 1.17 -17.32
N SER A 177 2.92 1.49 -18.03
CA SER A 177 2.17 2.72 -17.80
C SER A 177 1.50 2.74 -16.40
N ALA A 178 1.02 1.59 -15.94
CA ALA A 178 0.46 1.44 -14.60
C ALA A 178 1.53 1.63 -13.52
N ASP A 179 2.70 0.99 -13.67
CA ASP A 179 3.82 1.14 -12.74
C ASP A 179 4.31 2.60 -12.68
N LEU A 180 4.45 3.25 -13.83
CA LEU A 180 4.88 4.65 -13.91
C LEU A 180 3.87 5.60 -13.28
N SER A 181 2.58 5.40 -13.54
CA SER A 181 1.52 6.24 -12.97
C SER A 181 1.35 6.06 -11.46
N SER A 182 1.71 4.89 -10.95
CA SER A 182 1.64 4.59 -9.51
C SER A 182 2.87 5.08 -8.74
N ALA A 183 3.99 5.30 -9.45
CA ALA A 183 5.23 5.84 -8.87
C ALA A 183 5.25 7.38 -8.81
N LEU A 184 4.35 8.07 -9.53
CA LEU A 184 4.16 9.53 -9.56
C LEU A 184 3.20 10.01 -8.48
#